data_8d80538fe6507096dcefcf2f2e66389b
#
_entry.id   8d80538fe6507096dcefcf2f2e66389b
#
_cell.length_a   1.000
_cell.length_b   1.000
_cell.length_c   1.000
_cell.angle_alpha   90.00
_cell.angle_beta   90.00
_cell.angle_gamma   90.00
#
_symmetry.space_group_name_H-M   'P 1'
#
loop_
_entity.id
_entity.type
_entity.pdbx_description
1 polymer ?
#
loop_
_entity_poly.entity_id
_entity_poly.type
_entity_poly.pdbx_seq_one_letter_code
_entity_poly.pdbx_strand_id
1 'polypeptide(L)'
;WMNDARSYVPPVRINQVMRALTLSRVIESKSPDLKEGDLVTGTQGIQEYAVAKPEDLNRVDPALADPSRYLSVLGMTGMTAYFGLFDVGLPKPDDVVVVSGAAGAVGQIVGQLAKIHGCKTIGIAGGEEKCKFLTDEIGFDHAIDYKSQNVAKEIRRYAKKGLDVYFDNVGGEILEAALFNLNRGARIVICGAISQYNTTAVQGPRNYLSLLVNRARMEGMVVFDYAERYGEAVEKMAGWLKEGKLKSKEDIVKGRVTDFPETFLKLFSGANLGKLILEIEKV
;
A
#
# COMPACT_ATOMS: atom_id res chain seq x y z
N TRP A 1 -8.43 12.51 -4.99
CA TRP A 1 -8.05 13.55 -4.04
C TRP A 1 -8.41 14.98 -4.51
N MET A 2 -8.83 15.13 -5.76
CA MET A 2 -9.26 16.43 -6.35
C MET A 2 -10.77 16.47 -6.57
N ASN A 3 -11.47 15.35 -6.55
CA ASN A 3 -12.91 15.28 -6.70
C ASN A 3 -13.60 15.67 -5.39
N ASP A 4 -14.68 16.44 -5.47
CA ASP A 4 -15.54 16.79 -4.34
C ASP A 4 -16.48 15.61 -3.98
N ALA A 5 -15.88 14.47 -3.68
CA ALA A 5 -16.57 13.27 -3.23
C ALA A 5 -16.34 13.08 -1.73
N ARG A 6 -17.30 12.46 -1.04
CA ARG A 6 -17.15 12.10 0.37
C ARG A 6 -15.92 11.22 0.57
N SER A 7 -14.96 11.67 1.37
CA SER A 7 -13.73 10.97 1.69
C SER A 7 -13.34 11.24 3.14
N TYR A 8 -12.36 10.48 3.66
CA TYR A 8 -11.76 10.67 5.00
C TYR A 8 -10.77 11.84 5.04
N VAL A 9 -10.44 12.45 3.88
CA VAL A 9 -9.67 13.70 3.78
C VAL A 9 -10.37 14.67 2.83
N PRO A 10 -10.30 16.00 3.07
CA PRO A 10 -10.88 16.99 2.18
C PRO A 10 -10.15 16.98 0.82
N PRO A 11 -10.84 17.34 -0.29
CA PRO A 11 -10.21 17.45 -1.60
C PRO A 11 -9.18 18.60 -1.63
N VAL A 12 -8.14 18.42 -2.44
CA VAL A 12 -7.21 19.51 -2.76
C VAL A 12 -7.90 20.48 -3.72
N ARG A 13 -8.01 21.75 -3.33
CA ARG A 13 -8.66 22.80 -4.14
C ARG A 13 -7.71 23.38 -5.18
N ILE A 14 -8.27 24.01 -6.20
CA ILE A 14 -7.49 24.78 -7.19
C ILE A 14 -6.67 25.85 -6.45
N ASN A 15 -5.43 26.07 -6.88
CA ASN A 15 -4.46 26.97 -6.27
C ASN A 15 -3.93 26.53 -4.89
N GLN A 16 -4.16 25.30 -4.48
CA GLN A 16 -3.49 24.69 -3.33
C GLN A 16 -2.35 23.77 -3.80
N VAL A 17 -1.34 23.63 -2.94
CA VAL A 17 -0.27 22.65 -3.16
C VAL A 17 -0.87 21.25 -3.19
N MET A 18 -0.54 20.46 -4.20
CA MET A 18 -0.99 19.07 -4.31
C MET A 18 -0.42 18.25 -3.15
N ARG A 19 -1.30 17.55 -2.47
CA ARG A 19 -0.95 16.71 -1.31
C ARG A 19 -0.02 15.58 -1.71
N ALA A 20 1.06 15.43 -0.96
CA ALA A 20 1.96 14.28 -1.00
C ALA A 20 2.69 14.09 0.32
N LEU A 21 3.09 12.85 0.58
CA LEU A 21 4.13 12.56 1.57
C LEU A 21 5.48 12.94 0.96
N THR A 22 6.33 13.54 1.76
CA THR A 22 7.65 14.00 1.33
C THR A 22 8.76 13.42 2.21
N LEU A 23 9.90 13.19 1.59
CA LEU A 23 11.18 13.03 2.24
C LEU A 23 12.02 14.24 1.83
N SER A 24 12.45 15.02 2.80
CA SER A 24 13.10 16.32 2.56
C SER A 24 14.36 16.46 3.40
N ARG A 25 15.25 17.35 2.96
CA ARG A 25 16.43 17.76 3.73
C ARG A 25 16.19 19.14 4.32
N VAL A 26 16.46 19.30 5.60
CA VAL A 26 16.42 20.60 6.26
C VAL A 26 17.56 21.46 5.73
N ILE A 27 17.23 22.61 5.17
CA ILE A 27 18.21 23.59 4.65
C ILE A 27 18.43 24.76 5.60
N GLU A 28 17.44 25.09 6.42
CA GLU A 28 17.51 26.10 7.48
C GLU A 28 16.54 25.70 8.62
N SER A 29 16.92 25.91 9.87
CA SER A 29 16.07 25.64 11.02
C SER A 29 16.21 26.72 12.09
N LYS A 30 15.04 27.08 12.67
CA LYS A 30 14.96 27.87 13.91
C LYS A 30 14.58 27.01 15.14
N SER A 31 14.32 25.72 14.91
CA SER A 31 14.01 24.77 15.99
C SER A 31 15.29 24.22 16.60
N PRO A 32 15.35 24.01 17.93
CA PRO A 32 16.45 23.30 18.57
C PRO A 32 16.49 21.81 18.23
N ASP A 33 15.34 21.23 17.80
CA ASP A 33 15.19 19.79 17.57
C ASP A 33 15.64 19.35 16.18
N LEU A 34 15.72 20.28 15.24
CA LEU A 34 16.09 20.02 13.84
C LEU A 34 17.23 20.93 13.43
N LYS A 35 18.21 20.39 12.73
CA LYS A 35 19.35 21.14 12.21
C LYS A 35 19.50 20.98 10.71
N GLU A 36 20.23 21.89 10.10
CA GLU A 36 20.61 21.82 8.69
C GLU A 36 21.27 20.46 8.36
N GLY A 37 20.85 19.85 7.26
CA GLY A 37 21.29 18.53 6.83
C GLY A 37 20.42 17.36 7.32
N ASP A 38 19.60 17.54 8.35
CA ASP A 38 18.71 16.49 8.83
C ASP A 38 17.73 16.06 7.72
N LEU A 39 17.46 14.77 7.65
CA LEU A 39 16.40 14.22 6.79
C LEU A 39 15.10 14.08 7.60
N VAL A 40 14.01 14.50 6.98
CA VAL A 40 12.68 14.49 7.60
C VAL A 40 11.62 14.00 6.62
N THR A 41 10.61 13.31 7.13
CA THR A 41 9.37 13.04 6.39
C THR A 41 8.24 13.91 6.91
N GLY A 42 7.29 14.23 6.01
CA GLY A 42 6.10 14.99 6.36
C GLY A 42 5.09 15.03 5.21
N THR A 43 4.15 15.96 5.29
CA THR A 43 3.04 16.11 4.32
C THR A 43 3.09 17.44 3.58
N GLN A 44 4.29 17.93 3.24
CA GLN A 44 4.51 19.25 2.66
C GLN A 44 3.98 19.37 1.23
N GLY A 45 3.61 18.25 0.60
CA GLY A 45 3.04 18.24 -0.75
C GLY A 45 4.10 18.39 -1.85
N ILE A 46 3.61 18.56 -3.08
CA ILE A 46 4.45 18.61 -4.27
C ILE A 46 5.03 20.02 -4.45
N GLN A 47 6.25 20.22 -3.98
CA GLN A 47 6.98 21.49 -4.09
C GLN A 47 8.50 21.22 -3.91
N GLU A 48 9.33 22.12 -4.44
CA GLU A 48 10.79 22.04 -4.30
C GLU A 48 11.24 22.41 -2.89
N TYR A 49 10.62 23.44 -2.32
CA TYR A 49 10.89 23.95 -0.98
C TYR A 49 9.60 24.14 -0.20
N ALA A 50 9.65 23.88 1.08
CA ALA A 50 8.52 24.08 1.99
C ALA A 50 9.01 24.65 3.32
N VAL A 51 8.13 25.41 3.97
CA VAL A 51 8.28 25.80 5.37
C VAL A 51 7.32 24.94 6.18
N ALA A 52 7.82 24.29 7.22
CA ALA A 52 7.05 23.41 8.08
C ALA A 52 7.35 23.67 9.55
N LYS A 53 6.42 23.33 10.42
CA LYS A 53 6.67 23.31 11.86
C LYS A 53 7.32 21.99 12.25
N PRO A 54 8.18 21.97 13.29
CA PRO A 54 8.83 20.75 13.75
C PRO A 54 7.87 19.63 14.11
N GLU A 55 6.72 19.94 14.70
CA GLU A 55 5.67 18.98 15.05
C GLU A 55 5.02 18.27 13.87
N ASP A 56 5.11 18.84 12.67
CA ASP A 56 4.58 18.26 11.42
C ASP A 56 5.62 17.36 10.70
N LEU A 57 6.80 17.19 11.29
CA LEU A 57 7.92 16.48 10.69
C LEU A 57 8.36 15.30 11.55
N ASN A 58 8.68 14.19 10.89
CA ASN A 58 9.32 13.04 11.53
C ASN A 58 10.76 12.93 11.06
N ARG A 59 11.68 12.88 11.99
CA ARG A 59 13.11 12.73 11.70
C ARG A 59 13.39 11.33 11.13
N VAL A 60 14.21 11.27 10.11
CA VAL A 60 14.66 10.06 9.44
C VAL A 60 16.05 9.69 9.93
N ASP A 61 16.21 8.45 10.36
CA ASP A 61 17.53 7.90 10.69
C ASP A 61 18.08 7.09 9.50
N PRO A 62 19.04 7.62 8.73
CA PRO A 62 19.61 6.90 7.60
C PRO A 62 20.47 5.69 8.00
N ALA A 63 20.84 5.56 9.28
CA ALA A 63 21.54 4.39 9.80
C ALA A 63 20.61 3.18 10.00
N LEU A 64 19.31 3.43 10.21
CA LEU A 64 18.31 2.38 10.36
C LEU A 64 17.92 1.76 9.03
N ALA A 65 17.71 2.59 8.01
CA ALA A 65 17.30 2.13 6.67
C ALA A 65 17.60 3.19 5.62
N ASP A 66 17.61 2.79 4.34
CA ASP A 66 17.62 3.73 3.22
C ASP A 66 16.47 4.75 3.37
N PRO A 67 16.72 6.06 3.21
CA PRO A 67 15.73 7.09 3.44
C PRO A 67 14.43 6.93 2.63
N SER A 68 14.49 6.39 1.40
CA SER A 68 13.29 6.14 0.57
C SER A 68 12.29 5.18 1.22
N ARG A 69 12.77 4.28 2.08
CA ARG A 69 11.93 3.33 2.82
C ARG A 69 11.00 3.98 3.84
N TYR A 70 11.32 5.20 4.29
CA TYR A 70 10.43 5.99 5.15
C TYR A 70 9.22 6.57 4.39
N LEU A 71 9.25 6.57 3.05
CA LEU A 71 8.05 6.83 2.22
C LEU A 71 7.29 5.55 1.84
N SER A 72 7.84 4.38 2.15
CA SER A 72 7.28 3.07 1.78
C SER A 72 7.08 2.19 3.01
N VAL A 73 7.93 1.18 3.19
CA VAL A 73 7.77 0.13 4.21
C VAL A 73 7.84 0.63 5.65
N LEU A 74 8.64 1.64 5.97
CA LEU A 74 8.69 2.28 7.28
C LEU A 74 7.79 3.52 7.40
N GLY A 75 7.03 3.83 6.35
CA GLY A 75 6.10 4.95 6.29
C GLY A 75 4.65 4.49 6.20
N MET A 76 3.79 5.38 5.71
CA MET A 76 2.33 5.18 5.66
C MET A 76 1.91 3.87 4.98
N THR A 77 2.56 3.46 3.89
CA THR A 77 2.18 2.22 3.18
C THR A 77 2.54 0.96 3.96
N GLY A 78 3.64 1.00 4.72
CA GLY A 78 3.99 -0.07 5.65
C GLY A 78 3.02 -0.15 6.83
N MET A 79 2.69 1.00 7.43
CA MET A 79 1.67 1.06 8.50
C MET A 79 0.32 0.53 8.01
N THR A 80 -0.10 0.92 6.81
CA THR A 80 -1.33 0.41 6.19
C THR A 80 -1.31 -1.10 6.03
N ALA A 81 -0.20 -1.66 5.55
CA ALA A 81 -0.04 -3.10 5.40
C ALA A 81 -0.07 -3.83 6.75
N TYR A 82 0.64 -3.30 7.74
CA TYR A 82 0.76 -3.90 9.06
C TYR A 82 -0.60 -3.95 9.79
N PHE A 83 -1.21 -2.80 10.01
CA PHE A 83 -2.47 -2.72 10.75
C PHE A 83 -3.63 -3.32 9.96
N GLY A 84 -3.69 -3.10 8.65
CA GLY A 84 -4.73 -3.72 7.83
C GLY A 84 -4.68 -5.24 7.85
N LEU A 85 -3.48 -5.83 7.85
CA LEU A 85 -3.35 -7.27 7.93
C LEU A 85 -3.60 -7.79 9.34
N PHE A 86 -2.94 -7.25 10.36
CA PHE A 86 -2.94 -7.85 11.70
C PHE A 86 -4.14 -7.44 12.56
N ASP A 87 -4.63 -6.20 12.45
CA ASP A 87 -5.74 -5.73 13.28
C ASP A 87 -7.12 -5.96 12.61
N VAL A 88 -7.19 -5.88 11.27
CA VAL A 88 -8.44 -6.08 10.52
C VAL A 88 -8.50 -7.46 9.88
N GLY A 89 -7.45 -7.88 9.20
CA GLY A 89 -7.35 -9.19 8.56
C GLY A 89 -7.29 -10.34 9.54
N LEU A 90 -6.65 -10.15 10.70
CA LEU A 90 -6.48 -11.14 11.77
C LEU A 90 -6.05 -12.52 11.23
N PRO A 91 -4.95 -12.61 10.47
CA PRO A 91 -4.52 -13.86 9.88
C PRO A 91 -4.10 -14.85 10.96
N LYS A 92 -4.24 -16.13 10.65
CA LYS A 92 -3.73 -17.23 11.47
C LYS A 92 -2.66 -17.99 10.66
N PRO A 93 -1.72 -18.67 11.30
CA PRO A 93 -0.86 -19.61 10.59
C PRO A 93 -1.68 -20.57 9.73
N ASP A 94 -1.16 -20.87 8.53
CA ASP A 94 -1.81 -21.69 7.48
C ASP A 94 -3.02 -21.06 6.77
N ASP A 95 -3.51 -19.88 7.17
CA ASP A 95 -4.51 -19.13 6.41
C ASP A 95 -4.03 -18.85 4.98
N VAL A 96 -4.95 -18.84 4.03
CA VAL A 96 -4.69 -18.40 2.66
C VAL A 96 -5.02 -16.92 2.56
N VAL A 97 -3.99 -16.11 2.37
CA VAL A 97 -4.08 -14.65 2.21
C VAL A 97 -3.96 -14.31 0.72
N VAL A 98 -5.00 -13.69 0.17
CA VAL A 98 -5.02 -13.18 -1.20
C VAL A 98 -4.92 -11.67 -1.18
N VAL A 99 -4.04 -11.10 -2.00
CA VAL A 99 -3.77 -9.65 -2.04
C VAL A 99 -4.00 -9.12 -3.43
N SER A 100 -4.89 -8.16 -3.63
CA SER A 100 -5.02 -7.42 -4.89
C SER A 100 -4.05 -6.25 -4.97
N GLY A 101 -3.63 -5.88 -6.18
CA GLY A 101 -2.58 -4.88 -6.36
C GLY A 101 -1.28 -5.26 -5.62
N ALA A 102 -0.98 -6.57 -5.63
CA ALA A 102 0.06 -7.16 -4.81
C ALA A 102 1.47 -6.62 -5.10
N ALA A 103 1.75 -6.22 -6.33
CA ALA A 103 3.03 -5.61 -6.71
C ALA A 103 3.10 -4.09 -6.44
N GLY A 104 2.07 -3.51 -5.82
CA GLY A 104 2.05 -2.10 -5.41
C GLY A 104 2.68 -1.86 -4.04
N ALA A 105 2.72 -0.60 -3.61
CA ALA A 105 3.40 -0.17 -2.40
C ALA A 105 2.91 -0.86 -1.11
N VAL A 106 1.60 -1.03 -0.94
CA VAL A 106 0.99 -1.73 0.21
C VAL A 106 1.02 -3.24 -0.01
N GLY A 107 0.59 -3.71 -1.19
CA GLY A 107 0.37 -5.13 -1.46
C GLY A 107 1.62 -5.98 -1.33
N GLN A 108 2.79 -5.50 -1.79
CA GLN A 108 4.06 -6.21 -1.65
C GLN A 108 4.44 -6.45 -0.17
N ILE A 109 4.09 -5.51 0.70
CA ILE A 109 4.39 -5.61 2.14
C ILE A 109 3.41 -6.57 2.79
N VAL A 110 2.10 -6.46 2.51
CA VAL A 110 1.06 -7.34 3.06
C VAL A 110 1.39 -8.82 2.84
N GLY A 111 1.76 -9.21 1.62
CA GLY A 111 2.07 -10.59 1.33
C GLY A 111 3.28 -11.11 2.08
N GLN A 112 4.35 -10.31 2.20
CA GLN A 112 5.51 -10.68 2.99
C GLN A 112 5.20 -10.79 4.48
N LEU A 113 4.43 -9.85 5.05
CA LEU A 113 3.99 -9.93 6.45
C LEU A 113 3.14 -11.18 6.69
N ALA A 114 2.27 -11.54 5.75
CA ALA A 114 1.48 -12.77 5.82
C ALA A 114 2.40 -14.01 5.79
N LYS A 115 3.44 -14.02 4.94
CA LYS A 115 4.44 -15.10 4.91
C LYS A 115 5.21 -15.21 6.22
N ILE A 116 5.67 -14.09 6.77
CA ILE A 116 6.38 -14.06 8.07
C ILE A 116 5.47 -14.63 9.18
N HIS A 117 4.16 -14.39 9.06
CA HIS A 117 3.16 -14.92 10.01
C HIS A 117 2.80 -16.39 9.80
N GLY A 118 3.34 -17.06 8.77
CA GLY A 118 3.09 -18.47 8.47
C GLY A 118 1.89 -18.74 7.57
N CYS A 119 1.40 -17.73 6.84
CA CYS A 119 0.29 -17.87 5.90
C CYS A 119 0.78 -18.33 4.52
N LYS A 120 -0.17 -18.86 3.72
CA LYS A 120 -0.01 -19.06 2.27
C LYS A 120 -0.47 -17.80 1.55
N THR A 121 0.28 -17.36 0.56
CA THR A 121 0.05 -16.07 -0.10
C THR A 121 -0.19 -16.20 -1.60
N ILE A 122 -1.23 -15.51 -2.07
CA ILE A 122 -1.57 -15.40 -3.49
C ILE A 122 -1.63 -13.91 -3.84
N GLY A 123 -0.74 -13.45 -4.72
CA GLY A 123 -0.74 -12.07 -5.18
C GLY A 123 -1.48 -11.93 -6.52
N ILE A 124 -2.29 -10.88 -6.66
CA ILE A 124 -2.93 -10.53 -7.93
C ILE A 124 -2.26 -9.26 -8.46
N ALA A 125 -1.68 -9.34 -9.64
CA ALA A 125 -0.98 -8.22 -10.29
C ALA A 125 -1.21 -8.24 -11.80
N GLY A 126 -0.79 -7.21 -12.51
CA GLY A 126 -1.00 -7.10 -13.97
C GLY A 126 0.30 -7.27 -14.73
N GLY A 127 0.42 -8.37 -15.48
CA GLY A 127 1.53 -8.70 -16.33
C GLY A 127 2.54 -9.67 -15.70
N GLU A 128 3.21 -10.42 -16.57
CA GLU A 128 4.14 -11.49 -16.19
C GLU A 128 5.30 -10.98 -15.32
N GLU A 129 5.87 -9.83 -15.63
CA GLU A 129 6.98 -9.23 -14.88
C GLU A 129 6.61 -9.02 -13.41
N LYS A 130 5.43 -8.46 -13.15
CA LYS A 130 4.94 -8.25 -11.77
C LYS A 130 4.66 -9.56 -11.06
N CYS A 131 4.14 -10.56 -11.77
CA CYS A 131 3.91 -11.88 -11.19
C CYS A 131 5.24 -12.56 -10.83
N LYS A 132 6.26 -12.46 -11.67
CA LYS A 132 7.61 -12.96 -11.36
C LYS A 132 8.23 -12.22 -10.17
N PHE A 133 8.12 -10.90 -10.13
CA PHE A 133 8.56 -10.13 -8.95
C PHE A 133 7.92 -10.64 -7.65
N LEU A 134 6.62 -10.93 -7.67
CA LEU A 134 5.92 -11.45 -6.50
C LEU A 134 6.45 -12.80 -6.04
N THR A 135 6.66 -13.75 -6.95
CA THR A 135 7.10 -15.10 -6.60
C THR A 135 8.61 -15.21 -6.36
N ASP A 136 9.40 -14.62 -7.25
CA ASP A 136 10.84 -14.89 -7.30
C ASP A 136 11.64 -13.95 -6.39
N GLU A 137 11.16 -12.69 -6.20
CA GLU A 137 11.91 -11.71 -5.42
C GLU A 137 11.36 -11.51 -4.01
N ILE A 138 10.02 -11.45 -3.83
CA ILE A 138 9.41 -11.15 -2.53
C ILE A 138 8.67 -12.33 -1.89
N GLY A 139 8.64 -13.48 -2.55
CA GLY A 139 8.34 -14.77 -1.94
C GLY A 139 6.86 -15.09 -1.72
N PHE A 140 5.97 -14.56 -2.55
CA PHE A 140 4.60 -15.08 -2.60
C PHE A 140 4.60 -16.54 -3.08
N ASP A 141 3.69 -17.37 -2.57
CA ASP A 141 3.57 -18.76 -3.00
C ASP A 141 3.04 -18.86 -4.43
N HIS A 142 2.11 -17.95 -4.81
CA HIS A 142 1.52 -17.90 -6.14
C HIS A 142 1.24 -16.46 -6.55
N ALA A 143 1.26 -16.22 -7.87
CA ALA A 143 0.85 -14.96 -8.47
C ALA A 143 -0.18 -15.22 -9.58
N ILE A 144 -1.14 -14.30 -9.72
CA ILE A 144 -2.20 -14.33 -10.73
C ILE A 144 -2.08 -13.06 -11.58
N ASP A 145 -1.88 -13.23 -12.88
CA ASP A 145 -1.93 -12.13 -13.83
C ASP A 145 -3.39 -11.88 -14.25
N TYR A 146 -4.00 -10.83 -13.69
CA TYR A 146 -5.39 -10.49 -13.99
C TYR A 146 -5.62 -10.04 -15.46
N LYS A 147 -4.55 -9.71 -16.21
CA LYS A 147 -4.64 -9.30 -17.61
C LYS A 147 -4.82 -10.49 -18.56
N SER A 148 -4.30 -11.66 -18.18
CA SER A 148 -4.28 -12.85 -19.04
C SER A 148 -5.02 -14.04 -18.45
N GLN A 149 -5.34 -14.03 -17.14
CA GLN A 149 -5.93 -15.16 -16.45
C GLN A 149 -7.30 -14.82 -15.85
N ASN A 150 -8.15 -15.83 -15.69
CA ASN A 150 -9.40 -15.69 -14.94
C ASN A 150 -9.13 -15.75 -13.45
N VAL A 151 -9.17 -14.59 -12.79
CA VAL A 151 -8.82 -14.43 -11.37
C VAL A 151 -9.59 -15.39 -10.46
N ALA A 152 -10.92 -15.53 -10.66
CA ALA A 152 -11.74 -16.41 -9.81
C ALA A 152 -11.35 -17.88 -9.93
N LYS A 153 -11.04 -18.34 -11.15
CA LYS A 153 -10.58 -19.73 -11.39
C LYS A 153 -9.21 -19.98 -10.76
N GLU A 154 -8.29 -19.03 -10.90
CA GLU A 154 -6.93 -19.20 -10.35
C GLU A 154 -6.93 -19.12 -8.82
N ILE A 155 -7.73 -18.24 -8.20
CA ILE A 155 -7.91 -18.27 -6.73
C ILE A 155 -8.40 -19.66 -6.31
N ARG A 156 -9.42 -20.21 -6.98
CA ARG A 156 -9.94 -21.56 -6.68
C ARG A 156 -8.91 -22.66 -6.83
N ARG A 157 -8.04 -22.53 -7.83
CA ARG A 157 -6.97 -23.49 -8.09
C ARG A 157 -5.95 -23.56 -6.95
N TYR A 158 -5.55 -22.39 -6.43
CA TYR A 158 -4.53 -22.28 -5.38
C TYR A 158 -5.12 -22.36 -3.96
N ALA A 159 -6.33 -21.88 -3.76
CA ALA A 159 -7.09 -21.89 -2.50
C ALA A 159 -8.26 -22.88 -2.59
N LYS A 160 -7.99 -24.19 -2.63
CA LYS A 160 -9.01 -25.24 -2.84
C LYS A 160 -10.15 -25.24 -1.82
N LYS A 161 -9.89 -24.82 -0.58
CA LYS A 161 -10.88 -24.68 0.50
C LYS A 161 -11.49 -23.27 0.59
N GLY A 162 -11.04 -22.35 -0.26
CA GLY A 162 -11.35 -20.94 -0.21
C GLY A 162 -10.23 -20.11 0.43
N LEU A 163 -10.30 -18.79 0.26
CA LEU A 163 -9.39 -17.84 0.89
C LEU A 163 -9.88 -17.44 2.28
N ASP A 164 -8.96 -17.21 3.21
CA ASP A 164 -9.25 -16.85 4.58
C ASP A 164 -9.16 -15.35 4.84
N VAL A 165 -8.19 -14.68 4.21
CA VAL A 165 -8.05 -13.22 4.23
C VAL A 165 -7.92 -12.71 2.80
N TYR A 166 -8.71 -11.70 2.47
CA TYR A 166 -8.55 -10.93 1.24
C TYR A 166 -8.19 -9.49 1.58
N PHE A 167 -7.02 -9.04 1.12
CA PHE A 167 -6.57 -7.66 1.29
C PHE A 167 -6.81 -6.90 -0.02
N ASP A 168 -7.78 -6.00 -0.01
CA ASP A 168 -8.25 -5.31 -1.20
C ASP A 168 -7.67 -3.90 -1.36
N ASN A 169 -6.89 -3.72 -2.42
CA ASN A 169 -6.40 -2.42 -2.88
C ASN A 169 -7.11 -1.95 -4.17
N VAL A 170 -7.92 -2.81 -4.80
CA VAL A 170 -8.38 -2.60 -6.18
C VAL A 170 -9.89 -2.44 -6.30
N GLY A 171 -10.67 -3.25 -5.59
CA GLY A 171 -12.14 -3.28 -5.74
C GLY A 171 -12.60 -3.90 -7.07
N GLY A 172 -13.84 -3.58 -7.48
CA GLY A 172 -14.40 -3.97 -8.76
C GLY A 172 -14.46 -5.48 -9.00
N GLU A 173 -14.18 -5.91 -10.23
CA GLU A 173 -14.25 -7.32 -10.64
C GLU A 173 -13.28 -8.23 -9.87
N ILE A 174 -12.13 -7.71 -9.42
CA ILE A 174 -11.17 -8.49 -8.63
C ILE A 174 -11.73 -8.77 -7.23
N LEU A 175 -12.42 -7.79 -6.61
CA LEU A 175 -13.15 -8.01 -5.37
C LEU A 175 -14.26 -9.06 -5.56
N GLU A 176 -15.05 -8.97 -6.65
CA GLU A 176 -16.08 -9.98 -6.95
C GLU A 176 -15.48 -11.39 -7.09
N ALA A 177 -14.34 -11.50 -7.79
CA ALA A 177 -13.63 -12.78 -7.92
C ALA A 177 -13.16 -13.35 -6.57
N ALA A 178 -12.70 -12.50 -5.67
CA ALA A 178 -12.32 -12.90 -4.31
C ALA A 178 -13.54 -13.35 -3.49
N LEU A 179 -14.64 -12.57 -3.51
CA LEU A 179 -15.89 -12.91 -2.83
C LEU A 179 -16.51 -14.23 -3.30
N PHE A 180 -16.23 -14.66 -4.52
CA PHE A 180 -16.66 -15.97 -5.05
C PHE A 180 -15.93 -17.15 -4.42
N ASN A 181 -14.78 -16.90 -3.78
CA ASN A 181 -13.84 -17.92 -3.32
C ASN A 181 -13.59 -17.88 -1.80
N LEU A 182 -14.51 -17.34 -1.03
CA LEU A 182 -14.36 -17.21 0.43
C LEU A 182 -14.41 -18.57 1.14
N ASN A 183 -13.51 -18.77 2.10
CA ASN A 183 -13.64 -19.78 3.12
C ASN A 183 -14.66 -19.30 4.19
N ARG A 184 -15.16 -20.21 5.00
CA ARG A 184 -16.07 -19.87 6.12
C ARG A 184 -15.35 -19.00 7.14
N GLY A 185 -15.95 -17.86 7.47
CA GLY A 185 -15.37 -16.88 8.40
C GLY A 185 -14.25 -16.03 7.81
N ALA A 186 -14.15 -15.95 6.48
CA ALA A 186 -13.16 -15.12 5.79
C ALA A 186 -13.26 -13.64 6.18
N ARG A 187 -12.15 -12.94 6.12
CA ARG A 187 -12.01 -11.52 6.46
C ARG A 187 -11.55 -10.75 5.24
N ILE A 188 -12.32 -9.75 4.85
CA ILE A 188 -12.02 -8.90 3.71
C ILE A 188 -11.63 -7.52 4.24
N VAL A 189 -10.39 -7.12 4.02
CA VAL A 189 -9.84 -5.82 4.40
C VAL A 189 -9.98 -4.87 3.22
N ILE A 190 -10.80 -3.85 3.31
CA ILE A 190 -10.95 -2.81 2.29
C ILE A 190 -9.96 -1.69 2.61
N CYS A 191 -8.82 -1.72 1.92
CA CYS A 191 -7.77 -0.71 2.02
C CYS A 191 -7.92 0.37 0.95
N GLY A 192 -8.37 -0.01 -0.25
CA GLY A 192 -8.54 0.90 -1.35
C GLY A 192 -9.36 0.30 -2.48
N ALA A 193 -9.70 1.11 -3.47
CA ALA A 193 -10.49 0.72 -4.62
C ALA A 193 -10.00 1.46 -5.87
N ILE A 194 -8.70 1.29 -6.22
CA ILE A 194 -8.07 2.09 -7.28
C ILE A 194 -8.78 1.96 -8.63
N SER A 195 -9.44 0.83 -8.90
CA SER A 195 -10.26 0.64 -10.11
C SER A 195 -11.49 1.55 -10.15
N GLN A 196 -11.90 2.10 -9.00
CA GLN A 196 -13.11 2.93 -8.86
C GLN A 196 -12.83 4.42 -8.69
N TYR A 197 -11.58 4.84 -8.47
CA TYR A 197 -11.26 6.24 -8.13
C TYR A 197 -11.54 7.24 -9.26
N ASN A 198 -11.47 6.80 -10.50
CA ASN A 198 -11.71 7.66 -11.68
C ASN A 198 -13.05 7.38 -12.38
N THR A 199 -13.94 6.59 -11.76
CA THR A 199 -15.28 6.35 -12.30
C THR A 199 -16.28 7.38 -11.76
N THR A 200 -17.26 7.73 -12.59
CA THR A 200 -18.39 8.58 -12.18
C THR A 200 -19.52 7.79 -11.52
N ALA A 201 -19.52 6.47 -11.67
CA ALA A 201 -20.51 5.56 -11.11
C ALA A 201 -19.80 4.40 -10.40
N VAL A 202 -19.57 4.56 -9.09
CA VAL A 202 -19.00 3.51 -8.26
C VAL A 202 -19.93 2.31 -8.22
N GLN A 203 -19.41 1.14 -8.57
CA GLN A 203 -20.15 -0.12 -8.53
C GLN A 203 -19.67 -0.97 -7.36
N GLY A 204 -20.59 -1.32 -6.49
CA GLY A 204 -20.35 -2.30 -5.42
C GLY A 204 -20.36 -3.73 -5.98
N PRO A 205 -19.89 -4.71 -5.18
CA PRO A 205 -19.86 -6.10 -5.60
C PRO A 205 -21.28 -6.69 -5.71
N ARG A 206 -21.59 -7.27 -6.87
CA ARG A 206 -22.91 -7.88 -7.14
C ARG A 206 -23.16 -9.13 -6.29
N ASN A 207 -22.11 -9.78 -5.85
CA ASN A 207 -22.13 -11.05 -5.09
C ASN A 207 -21.88 -10.87 -3.58
N TYR A 208 -22.22 -9.72 -3.00
CA TYR A 208 -22.04 -9.43 -1.57
C TYR A 208 -22.73 -10.46 -0.65
N LEU A 209 -23.76 -11.17 -1.13
CA LEU A 209 -24.39 -12.26 -0.38
C LEU A 209 -23.45 -13.44 -0.08
N SER A 210 -22.30 -13.52 -0.75
CA SER A 210 -21.21 -14.44 -0.39
C SER A 210 -20.76 -14.25 1.07
N LEU A 211 -20.84 -13.03 1.59
CA LEU A 211 -20.54 -12.75 3.01
C LEU A 211 -21.49 -13.50 3.94
N LEU A 212 -22.77 -13.48 3.66
CA LEU A 212 -23.78 -14.21 4.43
C LEU A 212 -23.54 -15.72 4.38
N VAL A 213 -23.37 -16.26 3.16
CA VAL A 213 -23.19 -17.70 2.94
C VAL A 213 -21.95 -18.22 3.69
N ASN A 214 -20.87 -17.47 3.67
CA ASN A 214 -19.60 -17.85 4.29
C ASN A 214 -19.42 -17.30 5.72
N ARG A 215 -20.37 -16.56 6.29
CA ARG A 215 -20.26 -15.88 7.62
C ARG A 215 -18.98 -15.04 7.65
N ALA A 216 -18.64 -14.43 6.53
CA ALA A 216 -17.48 -13.59 6.36
C ALA A 216 -17.79 -12.15 6.77
N ARG A 217 -16.75 -11.38 7.04
CA ARG A 217 -16.86 -9.94 7.28
C ARG A 217 -16.05 -9.17 6.25
N MET A 218 -16.51 -7.98 5.93
CA MET A 218 -15.82 -7.02 5.08
C MET A 218 -15.74 -5.70 5.83
N GLU A 219 -14.53 -5.19 6.02
CA GLU A 219 -14.24 -4.06 6.90
C GLU A 219 -13.28 -3.08 6.24
N GLY A 220 -13.64 -1.79 6.26
CA GLY A 220 -12.76 -0.71 5.81
C GLY A 220 -11.73 -0.34 6.88
N MET A 221 -10.54 0.09 6.45
CA MET A 221 -9.52 0.59 7.34
C MET A 221 -8.94 1.91 6.85
N VAL A 222 -8.65 2.81 7.78
CA VAL A 222 -7.92 4.05 7.53
C VAL A 222 -6.71 4.08 8.44
N VAL A 223 -5.52 4.16 7.85
CA VAL A 223 -4.25 4.02 8.59
C VAL A 223 -4.07 5.08 9.69
N PHE A 224 -4.66 6.26 9.54
CA PHE A 224 -4.56 7.34 10.54
C PHE A 224 -5.17 6.99 11.90
N ASP A 225 -6.11 6.06 11.94
CA ASP A 225 -6.73 5.59 13.19
C ASP A 225 -5.75 4.82 14.09
N TYR A 226 -4.59 4.42 13.54
CA TYR A 226 -3.53 3.67 14.21
C TYR A 226 -2.29 4.53 14.55
N ALA A 227 -2.36 5.85 14.40
CA ALA A 227 -1.19 6.73 14.49
C ALA A 227 -0.39 6.57 15.81
N GLU A 228 -1.08 6.39 16.93
CA GLU A 228 -0.46 6.19 18.25
C GLU A 228 0.35 4.89 18.36
N ARG A 229 0.10 3.93 17.47
CA ARG A 229 0.75 2.62 17.45
C ARG A 229 1.79 2.46 16.34
N TYR A 230 2.09 3.51 15.58
CA TYR A 230 3.06 3.41 14.48
C TYR A 230 4.43 2.95 14.93
N GLY A 231 4.88 3.35 16.13
CA GLY A 231 6.16 2.92 16.70
C GLY A 231 6.30 1.40 16.79
N GLU A 232 5.24 0.70 17.22
CA GLU A 232 5.17 -0.77 17.28
C GLU A 232 5.44 -1.41 15.91
N ALA A 233 4.78 -0.89 14.88
CA ALA A 233 4.90 -1.43 13.52
C ALA A 233 6.28 -1.13 12.91
N VAL A 234 6.79 0.10 13.12
CA VAL A 234 8.13 0.50 12.64
C VAL A 234 9.21 -0.37 13.24
N GLU A 235 9.20 -0.60 14.56
CA GLU A 235 10.18 -1.43 15.25
C GLU A 235 10.23 -2.86 14.67
N LYS A 236 9.07 -3.50 14.55
CA LYS A 236 8.97 -4.86 14.00
C LYS A 236 9.43 -4.94 12.55
N MET A 237 8.94 -4.01 11.70
CA MET A 237 9.28 -4.04 10.28
C MET A 237 10.75 -3.67 10.03
N ALA A 238 11.34 -2.75 10.81
CA ALA A 238 12.77 -2.48 10.75
C ALA A 238 13.61 -3.70 11.15
N GLY A 239 13.17 -4.45 12.17
CA GLY A 239 13.77 -5.72 12.53
C GLY A 239 13.76 -6.73 11.38
N TRP A 240 12.61 -6.94 10.74
CA TRP A 240 12.49 -7.87 9.60
C TRP A 240 13.25 -7.41 8.36
N LEU A 241 13.37 -6.11 8.12
CA LEU A 241 14.23 -5.55 7.06
C LEU A 241 15.70 -5.88 7.33
N LYS A 242 16.16 -5.69 8.57
CA LYS A 242 17.54 -5.99 8.98
C LYS A 242 17.86 -7.48 8.88
N GLU A 243 16.90 -8.34 9.17
CA GLU A 243 17.01 -9.80 9.06
C GLU A 243 16.88 -10.29 7.60
N GLY A 244 16.56 -9.42 6.64
CA GLY A 244 16.32 -9.79 5.26
C GLY A 244 15.00 -10.55 5.02
N LYS A 245 14.14 -10.65 6.03
CA LYS A 245 12.81 -11.29 5.95
C LYS A 245 11.77 -10.42 5.27
N LEU A 246 11.95 -9.10 5.30
CA LEU A 246 11.10 -8.12 4.63
C LEU A 246 11.94 -7.34 3.63
N LYS A 247 11.42 -7.18 2.43
CA LYS A 247 12.02 -6.42 1.35
C LYS A 247 11.07 -5.30 0.94
N SER A 248 11.61 -4.24 0.35
CA SER A 248 10.83 -3.12 -0.15
C SER A 248 11.35 -2.71 -1.53
N LYS A 249 10.42 -2.52 -2.46
CA LYS A 249 10.71 -2.05 -3.81
C LYS A 249 10.14 -0.66 -3.97
N GLU A 250 11.01 0.28 -4.27
CA GLU A 250 10.71 1.65 -4.63
C GLU A 250 10.97 1.84 -6.13
N ASP A 251 9.99 2.41 -6.83
CA ASP A 251 10.07 2.85 -8.22
C ASP A 251 10.35 4.35 -8.22
N ILE A 252 11.64 4.70 -8.32
CA ILE A 252 12.10 6.09 -8.21
C ILE A 252 12.25 6.68 -9.60
N VAL A 253 11.41 7.68 -9.89
CA VAL A 253 11.48 8.50 -11.11
C VAL A 253 12.19 9.79 -10.75
N LYS A 254 13.28 10.09 -11.46
CA LYS A 254 13.97 11.37 -11.32
C LYS A 254 13.34 12.41 -12.24
N GLY A 255 13.14 13.61 -11.74
CA GLY A 255 12.53 14.68 -12.51
C GLY A 255 12.30 15.94 -11.71
N ARG A 256 11.55 16.87 -12.28
CA ARG A 256 11.19 18.16 -11.68
C ARG A 256 9.78 18.10 -11.08
N VAL A 257 9.43 19.08 -10.27
CA VAL A 257 8.06 19.26 -9.74
C VAL A 257 7.00 19.23 -10.86
N THR A 258 7.34 19.80 -12.03
CA THR A 258 6.46 19.84 -13.20
C THR A 258 6.16 18.46 -13.80
N ASP A 259 6.97 17.45 -13.52
CA ASP A 259 6.83 16.09 -14.06
C ASP A 259 5.91 15.23 -13.17
N PHE A 260 5.42 15.79 -12.05
CA PHE A 260 4.52 15.10 -11.11
C PHE A 260 3.23 14.59 -11.78
N PRO A 261 2.49 15.37 -12.59
CA PRO A 261 1.23 14.90 -13.17
C PRO A 261 1.42 13.62 -14.00
N GLU A 262 2.43 13.57 -14.85
CA GLU A 262 2.73 12.40 -15.68
C GLU A 262 3.20 11.22 -14.83
N THR A 263 4.08 11.46 -13.86
CA THR A 263 4.54 10.44 -12.91
C THR A 263 3.37 9.86 -12.12
N PHE A 264 2.46 10.70 -11.63
CA PHE A 264 1.30 10.28 -10.86
C PHE A 264 0.34 9.39 -11.68
N LEU A 265 0.16 9.67 -12.96
CA LEU A 265 -0.70 8.88 -13.84
C LEU A 265 -0.22 7.43 -14.03
N LYS A 266 1.07 7.14 -13.79
CA LYS A 266 1.60 5.77 -13.81
C LYS A 266 0.90 4.85 -12.80
N LEU A 267 0.39 5.39 -11.68
CA LEU A 267 -0.37 4.60 -10.69
C LEU A 267 -1.67 4.02 -11.28
N PHE A 268 -2.35 4.76 -12.15
CA PHE A 268 -3.64 4.35 -12.73
C PHE A 268 -3.47 3.45 -13.95
N SER A 269 -2.36 3.58 -14.67
CA SER A 269 -2.01 2.66 -15.77
C SER A 269 -1.40 1.34 -15.27
N GLY A 270 -1.01 1.29 -13.99
CA GLY A 270 -0.27 0.16 -13.42
C GLY A 270 1.12 0.00 -14.02
N ALA A 271 1.78 1.10 -14.42
CA ALA A 271 3.12 1.06 -14.99
C ALA A 271 4.21 0.95 -13.91
N ASN A 272 3.93 1.36 -12.66
CA ASN A 272 4.89 1.30 -11.56
C ASN A 272 5.04 -0.11 -10.96
N LEU A 273 6.22 -0.39 -10.41
CA LEU A 273 6.52 -1.57 -9.61
C LEU A 273 6.93 -1.15 -8.19
N GLY A 274 6.12 -1.53 -7.18
CA GLY A 274 6.35 -1.10 -5.80
C GLY A 274 5.85 0.32 -5.51
N LYS A 275 6.55 1.03 -4.63
CA LYS A 275 6.23 2.40 -4.22
C LYS A 275 6.75 3.40 -5.24
N LEU A 276 5.85 4.10 -5.92
CA LEU A 276 6.23 5.18 -6.84
C LEU A 276 6.68 6.41 -6.04
N ILE A 277 7.85 6.92 -6.36
CA ILE A 277 8.47 8.11 -5.76
C ILE A 277 8.98 9.00 -6.90
N LEU A 278 8.66 10.29 -6.85
CA LEU A 278 9.30 11.29 -7.68
C LEU A 278 10.44 11.94 -6.88
N GLU A 279 11.66 11.68 -7.30
CA GLU A 279 12.87 12.36 -6.77
C GLU A 279 13.06 13.66 -7.52
N ILE A 280 12.91 14.78 -6.82
CA ILE A 280 13.03 16.11 -7.41
C ILE A 280 14.51 16.46 -7.52
N GLU A 281 14.99 16.60 -8.74
CA GLU A 281 16.34 17.04 -9.03
C GLU A 281 16.50 18.54 -8.74
N LYS A 282 17.64 18.91 -8.15
CA LYS A 282 17.96 20.32 -7.96
C LYS A 282 18.13 21.00 -9.33
N VAL A 283 17.44 22.11 -9.49
CA VAL A 283 17.65 23.03 -10.63
C VAL A 283 18.92 23.83 -10.40
#